data_72f364402922cc60dc2ae395629fa15e
#
_entry.id   72f364402922cc60dc2ae395629fa15e
#
_cell.length_a   1.000
_cell.length_b   1.000
_cell.length_c   1.000
_cell.angle_alpha   90.00
_cell.angle_beta   90.00
_cell.angle_gamma   90.00
#
_symmetry.space_group_name_H-M   'P 1'
#
loop_
_entity.id
_entity.type
_entity.pdbx_description
1 polymer ?
#
loop_
_entity_poly.entity_id
_entity_poly.type
_entity_poly.pdbx_seq_one_letter_code
_entity_poly.pdbx_strand_id
1 'polypeptide(L)' 'MQEFVLGQKWIMTDPVFGTFHGEVIEVSDDGVSGTVLIRDDQGNEVDTFTGTAAEFQASGEWRLEG' A
#
# COMPACT_ATOMS: atom_id res chain seq x y z
N MET A 1 -4.02 -7.00 -14.48
CA MET A 1 -2.77 -6.34 -14.06
C MET A 1 -3.09 -5.31 -13.00
N GLN A 2 -2.35 -5.32 -11.89
CA GLN A 2 -2.55 -4.33 -10.83
C GLN A 2 -1.79 -3.06 -11.15
N GLU A 3 -2.44 -1.94 -10.88
CA GLU A 3 -1.84 -0.63 -11.05
C GLU A 3 -2.15 0.22 -9.81
N PHE A 4 -1.27 1.16 -9.53
CA PHE A 4 -1.52 2.15 -8.48
C PHE A 4 -2.38 3.28 -9.03
N VAL A 5 -3.27 3.79 -8.18
CA VAL A 5 -4.07 4.98 -8.46
C VAL A 5 -3.89 5.93 -7.28
N LEU A 6 -3.62 7.18 -7.58
CA LEU A 6 -3.40 8.19 -6.53
C LEU A 6 -4.60 8.25 -5.58
N GLY A 7 -4.34 8.21 -4.29
CA GLY A 7 -5.38 8.21 -3.26
C GLY A 7 -5.97 6.85 -2.95
N GLN A 8 -5.54 5.81 -3.67
CA GLN A 8 -6.01 4.45 -3.47
C GLN A 8 -5.62 3.95 -2.07
N LYS A 9 -6.53 3.20 -1.44
CA LYS A 9 -6.30 2.66 -0.11
C LYS A 9 -6.14 1.16 -0.15
N TRP A 10 -5.17 0.67 0.60
CA TRP A 10 -4.88 -0.75 0.76
C TRP A 10 -4.94 -1.12 2.23
N ILE A 11 -5.23 -2.38 2.51
CA ILE A 11 -5.29 -2.89 3.88
C ILE A 11 -4.62 -4.25 3.95
N MET A 12 -3.89 -4.47 5.04
CA MET A 12 -3.24 -5.75 5.33
C MET A 12 -3.42 -6.07 6.80
N THR A 13 -3.74 -7.32 7.11
CA THR A 13 -3.82 -7.79 8.49
C THR A 13 -2.72 -8.80 8.73
N ASP A 14 -1.85 -8.51 9.69
CA ASP A 14 -0.78 -9.39 10.12
C ASP A 14 -1.20 -10.07 11.42
N PRO A 15 -1.07 -11.40 11.53
CA PRO A 15 -1.50 -12.11 12.75
C PRO A 15 -0.69 -11.76 14.00
N VAL A 16 0.51 -11.18 13.82
CA VAL A 16 1.37 -10.81 14.93
C VAL A 16 1.29 -9.33 15.25
N PHE A 17 1.37 -8.48 14.22
CA PHE A 17 1.49 -7.03 14.38
C PHE A 17 0.18 -6.26 14.20
N GLY A 18 -0.88 -6.92 13.74
CA GLY A 18 -2.17 -6.28 13.58
C GLY A 18 -2.41 -5.73 12.18
N THR A 19 -3.29 -4.74 12.09
CA THR A 19 -3.74 -4.20 10.80
C THR A 19 -2.90 -3.00 10.39
N PHE A 20 -2.54 -2.97 9.12
CA PHE A 20 -1.83 -1.84 8.51
C PHE A 20 -2.63 -1.30 7.33
N HIS A 21 -2.49 0.00 7.09
CA HIS A 21 -3.21 0.71 6.03
C HIS A 21 -2.20 1.38 5.11
N GLY A 22 -2.36 1.18 3.82
CA GLY A 22 -1.52 1.82 2.82
C GLY A 22 -2.29 2.86 2.02
N GLU A 23 -1.68 4.00 1.79
CA GLU A 23 -2.26 5.04 0.94
C GLU A 23 -1.29 5.37 -0.17
N VAL A 24 -1.76 5.32 -1.41
CA VAL A 24 -0.94 5.64 -2.57
C VAL A 24 -0.82 7.17 -2.65
N ILE A 25 0.38 7.68 -2.43
CA ILE A 25 0.65 9.12 -2.38
C ILE A 25 1.38 9.64 -3.62
N GLU A 26 1.92 8.73 -4.44
CA GLU A 26 2.63 9.07 -5.67
C GLU A 26 2.45 7.94 -6.66
N VAL A 27 2.28 8.27 -7.93
CA VAL A 27 2.07 7.27 -8.98
C VAL A 27 2.81 7.71 -10.24
N SER A 28 3.49 6.76 -10.91
CA SER A 28 4.11 7.03 -12.20
C SER A 28 3.06 7.27 -13.28
N ASP A 29 3.48 7.83 -14.42
CA ASP A 29 2.57 8.18 -15.52
C ASP A 29 1.79 6.98 -16.03
N ASP A 30 2.38 5.80 -16.00
CA ASP A 30 1.73 4.57 -16.49
C ASP A 30 0.99 3.81 -15.40
N GLY A 31 1.04 4.27 -14.15
CA GLY A 31 0.38 3.62 -13.02
C GLY A 31 1.05 2.34 -12.53
N VAL A 32 2.16 1.93 -13.15
CA VAL A 32 2.82 0.67 -12.81
C VAL A 32 3.55 0.76 -11.49
N SER A 33 4.17 1.91 -11.21
CA SER A 33 4.93 2.11 -9.98
C SER A 33 4.43 3.34 -9.22
N GLY A 34 4.78 3.39 -7.94
CA GLY A 34 4.35 4.50 -7.10
C GLY A 34 4.90 4.35 -5.70
N THR A 35 4.44 5.21 -4.82
CA THR A 35 4.82 5.23 -3.41
C THR A 35 3.58 5.06 -2.56
N VAL A 36 3.67 4.15 -1.58
CA VAL A 36 2.58 3.85 -0.64
C VAL A 36 3.06 4.22 0.75
N LEU A 37 2.30 5.09 1.41
CA LEU A 37 2.56 5.44 2.81
C LEU A 37 1.82 4.45 3.69
N ILE A 38 2.54 3.78 4.58
CA ILE A 38 1.99 2.73 5.42
C ILE A 38 1.80 3.25 6.84
N ARG A 39 0.58 3.13 7.34
CA ARG A 39 0.22 3.52 8.71
C ARG A 39 -0.26 2.30 9.48
N ASP A 40 -0.13 2.36 10.81
CA ASP A 40 -0.71 1.34 11.67
C ASP A 40 -2.21 1.60 11.87
N ASP A 41 -2.86 0.78 12.67
CA ASP A 41 -4.30 0.88 12.92
C ASP A 41 -4.68 2.13 13.73
N GLN A 42 -3.71 2.81 14.30
CA GLN A 42 -3.91 4.05 15.04
C GLN A 42 -3.61 5.30 14.22
N GLY A 43 -3.23 5.11 12.95
CA GLY A 43 -2.95 6.21 12.05
C GLY A 43 -1.52 6.71 12.08
N ASN A 44 -0.63 6.04 12.80
CA ASN A 44 0.77 6.43 12.85
C ASN A 44 1.52 5.91 11.61
N GLU A 45 2.33 6.78 11.02
CA GLU A 45 3.15 6.39 9.87
C GLU A 45 4.28 5.49 10.35
N VAL A 46 4.34 4.27 9.81
CA VAL A 46 5.33 3.27 10.23
C VAL A 46 6.33 2.93 9.14
N ASP A 47 5.97 3.11 7.88
CA ASP A 47 6.85 2.76 6.77
C ASP A 47 6.40 3.42 5.48
N THR A 48 7.22 3.29 4.44
CA THR A 48 6.91 3.76 3.10
C THR A 48 7.41 2.71 2.12
N PHE A 49 6.59 2.39 1.14
CA PHE A 49 6.97 1.46 0.07
C PHE A 49 7.09 2.25 -1.23
N THR A 50 8.15 2.01 -1.99
CA THR A 50 8.33 2.56 -3.33
C THR A 50 8.68 1.42 -4.27
N GLY A 51 7.93 1.29 -5.35
CA GLY A 51 8.13 0.23 -6.33
C GLY A 51 6.88 0.02 -7.17
N THR A 52 6.76 -1.16 -7.77
CA THR A 52 5.60 -1.48 -8.61
C THR A 52 4.44 -2.01 -7.77
N ALA A 53 3.23 -1.91 -8.32
CA ALA A 53 2.05 -2.45 -7.66
C ALA A 53 2.18 -3.97 -7.46
N ALA A 54 2.77 -4.67 -8.43
CA ALA A 54 3.00 -6.11 -8.31
C ALA A 54 3.96 -6.44 -7.17
N GLU A 55 5.04 -5.64 -7.02
CA GLU A 55 5.98 -5.80 -5.92
C GLU A 55 5.32 -5.51 -4.57
N PHE A 56 4.46 -4.50 -4.52
CA PHE A 56 3.74 -4.17 -3.30
C PHE A 56 2.85 -5.31 -2.86
N GLN A 57 2.09 -5.90 -3.77
CA GLN A 57 1.24 -7.02 -3.46
C GLN A 57 2.03 -8.27 -3.06
N ALA A 58 3.21 -8.46 -3.65
CA ALA A 58 4.08 -9.59 -3.30
C ALA A 58 4.75 -9.41 -1.94
N SER A 59 4.85 -8.18 -1.43
CA SER A 59 5.51 -7.90 -0.15
C SER A 59 4.65 -8.27 1.05
N GLY A 60 3.36 -8.55 0.86
CA GLY A 60 2.44 -8.88 1.92
C GLY A 60 1.07 -9.20 1.36
N GLU A 61 0.13 -9.47 2.22
CA GLU A 61 -1.24 -9.81 1.81
C GLU A 61 -2.09 -8.54 1.73
N TRP A 62 -1.65 -7.61 0.91
CA TRP A 62 -2.36 -6.35 0.72
C TRP A 62 -3.59 -6.53 -0.14
N ARG A 63 -4.70 -5.93 0.27
CA ARG A 63 -5.96 -5.93 -0.47
C ARG A 63 -6.44 -4.49 -0.62
N LEU A 64 -7.13 -4.22 -1.71
CA LEU A 64 -7.75 -2.92 -1.89
C LEU A 64 -8.85 -2.73 -0.85
N GLU A 65 -8.86 -1.56 -0.20
CA GLU A 65 -9.85 -1.19 0.77
C GLU A 65 -10.98 -0.45 0.07
N GLY A 66 -12.13 -0.98 0.18
CA GLY A 66 -13.31 -0.36 -0.34
C GLY A 66 -13.64 -0.60 -1.75
#